data_c2a2ecc972dd43298f282f7b9b9acb1e
#
_entry.id   c2a2ecc972dd43298f282f7b9b9acb1e
#
_cell.length_a   1.000
_cell.length_b   1.000
_cell.length_c   1.000
_cell.angle_alpha   90.00
_cell.angle_beta   90.00
_cell.angle_gamma   90.00
#
_symmetry.space_group_name_H-M   'P 1'
#
loop_
_entity.id
_entity.type
_entity.pdbx_description
1 polymer ?
#
loop_
_entity_poly.entity_id
_entity_poly.type
_entity_poly.pdbx_seq_one_letter_code
_entity_poly.pdbx_strand_id
1 'polypeptide(L)'
;MATTDVVPHEAHGQLGQKRVVNDMSIQVATVNGSGSQSSNTVLLRSIFQMGVPISGKNLFPSNIAGLPTWYTIRANKDGYIARKKEIDLLIAMNAETAQDDVKTLAAGAAVLYDEPLALDKVRDDLIYYAVPYDKLAATVGADAKLRKLIKNMIYVGVAAQLLEIDYAEVEKAIRKQFATKAKAAALNLAAAKAGHDYAVVFAGGDDDRLYEGAPHRGGRQGHVCHRAGGR
;
A
#
# COMPACT_ATOMS: atom_id res chain seq x y z
N MET A 1 13.96 -58.52 -18.29
CA MET A 1 14.47 -57.30 -17.57
C MET A 1 13.84 -56.12 -18.23
N ALA A 2 12.83 -55.55 -17.60
CA ALA A 2 12.12 -54.38 -18.11
C ALA A 2 12.67 -53.13 -17.35
N THR A 3 13.28 -52.23 -18.10
CA THR A 3 13.75 -50.95 -17.58
C THR A 3 12.56 -49.98 -17.56
N THR A 4 12.20 -49.59 -16.37
CA THR A 4 11.17 -48.54 -16.12
C THR A 4 11.83 -47.17 -16.34
N ASP A 5 11.48 -46.49 -17.41
CA ASP A 5 11.84 -45.09 -17.65
C ASP A 5 11.06 -44.24 -16.66
N VAL A 6 11.77 -43.62 -15.74
CA VAL A 6 11.27 -42.58 -14.84
C VAL A 6 11.22 -41.27 -15.60
N VAL A 7 9.99 -40.83 -15.98
CA VAL A 7 9.77 -39.49 -16.54
C VAL A 7 10.03 -38.46 -15.45
N PRO A 8 10.87 -37.42 -15.68
CA PRO A 8 11.07 -36.37 -14.69
C PRO A 8 9.79 -35.55 -14.59
N HIS A 9 9.33 -35.38 -13.35
CA HIS A 9 8.25 -34.47 -12.99
C HIS A 9 8.68 -33.04 -13.37
N GLU A 10 8.08 -32.49 -14.40
CA GLU A 10 8.27 -31.10 -14.77
C GLU A 10 7.84 -30.23 -13.60
N ALA A 11 8.80 -29.50 -13.04
CA ALA A 11 8.56 -28.45 -12.08
C ALA A 11 7.66 -27.41 -12.74
N HIS A 12 6.43 -27.23 -12.21
CA HIS A 12 5.57 -26.12 -12.57
C HIS A 12 6.33 -24.81 -12.31
N GLY A 13 6.85 -24.24 -13.39
CA GLY A 13 7.52 -22.96 -13.37
C GLY A 13 6.55 -21.90 -12.82
N GLN A 14 6.92 -21.31 -11.70
CA GLN A 14 6.34 -20.05 -11.26
C GLN A 14 6.54 -19.08 -12.43
N LEU A 15 5.44 -18.72 -13.09
CA LEU A 15 5.40 -17.62 -14.06
C LEU A 15 5.80 -16.37 -13.28
N GLY A 16 7.06 -15.98 -13.40
CA GLY A 16 7.60 -14.78 -12.79
C GLY A 16 6.80 -13.58 -13.29
N GLN A 17 5.95 -13.00 -12.45
CA GLN A 17 5.22 -11.78 -12.78
C GLN A 17 6.23 -10.73 -13.23
N LYS A 18 6.07 -10.25 -14.46
CA LYS A 18 6.94 -9.21 -15.01
C LYS A 18 6.87 -7.97 -14.12
N ARG A 19 7.99 -7.61 -13.53
CA ARG A 19 8.10 -6.45 -12.64
C ARG A 19 7.88 -5.16 -13.42
N VAL A 20 6.90 -4.36 -13.02
CA VAL A 20 6.59 -3.06 -13.64
C VAL A 20 7.20 -1.96 -12.78
N VAL A 21 8.14 -1.20 -13.36
CA VAL A 21 8.88 -0.16 -12.65
C VAL A 21 8.34 1.22 -13.00
N ASN A 22 8.01 2.00 -11.99
CA ASN A 22 7.57 3.40 -12.12
C ASN A 22 6.40 3.60 -13.10
N ASP A 23 5.48 2.65 -13.17
CA ASP A 23 4.23 2.78 -13.93
C ASP A 23 3.09 2.13 -13.15
N MET A 24 2.31 2.93 -12.42
CA MET A 24 1.24 2.42 -11.58
C MET A 24 0.16 3.47 -11.29
N SER A 25 -1.04 2.97 -10.96
CA SER A 25 -2.16 3.73 -10.42
C SER A 25 -2.50 3.20 -9.04
N ILE A 26 -2.42 4.06 -8.02
CA ILE A 26 -2.79 3.74 -6.64
C ILE A 26 -4.09 4.45 -6.33
N GLN A 27 -5.05 3.76 -5.75
CA GLN A 27 -6.28 4.36 -5.22
C GLN A 27 -6.35 4.17 -3.72
N VAL A 28 -6.53 5.26 -2.99
CA VAL A 28 -6.73 5.24 -1.54
C VAL A 28 -8.18 5.58 -1.25
N ALA A 29 -8.95 4.58 -0.81
CA ALA A 29 -10.35 4.70 -0.43
C ALA A 29 -10.48 4.95 1.07
N THR A 30 -10.95 6.11 1.46
CA THR A 30 -11.05 6.55 2.85
C THR A 30 -12.39 7.25 3.10
N VAL A 31 -12.54 7.78 4.31
CA VAL A 31 -13.70 8.60 4.71
C VAL A 31 -13.28 10.06 4.75
N ASN A 32 -14.11 10.95 4.20
CA ASN A 32 -13.88 12.38 4.24
C ASN A 32 -13.80 12.88 5.70
N GLY A 33 -12.79 13.66 6.01
CA GLY A 33 -12.51 14.12 7.37
C GLY A 33 -11.67 13.13 8.21
N SER A 34 -11.26 11.98 7.68
CA SER A 34 -10.39 11.01 8.39
C SER A 34 -8.95 11.47 8.58
N GLY A 35 -8.55 12.59 7.98
CA GLY A 35 -7.16 13.08 8.01
C GLY A 35 -6.24 12.42 6.96
N SER A 36 -6.77 11.59 6.08
CA SER A 36 -6.04 10.86 5.04
C SER A 36 -5.32 11.76 4.04
N GLN A 37 -5.78 13.00 3.84
CA GLN A 37 -5.17 13.94 2.89
C GLN A 37 -3.67 14.18 3.17
N SER A 38 -3.28 14.30 4.44
CA SER A 38 -1.87 14.47 4.82
C SER A 38 -1.04 13.25 4.46
N SER A 39 -1.56 12.06 4.72
CA SER A 39 -0.89 10.79 4.42
C SER A 39 -0.80 10.53 2.92
N ASN A 40 -1.87 10.81 2.17
CA ASN A 40 -1.86 10.75 0.71
C ASN A 40 -0.82 11.70 0.11
N THR A 41 -0.69 12.91 0.67
CA THR A 41 0.33 13.88 0.24
C THR A 41 1.74 13.39 0.57
N VAL A 42 1.95 12.73 1.72
CA VAL A 42 3.24 12.12 2.07
C VAL A 42 3.58 11.02 1.08
N LEU A 43 2.68 10.08 0.80
CA LEU A 43 2.91 8.99 -0.15
C LEU A 43 3.27 9.53 -1.55
N LEU A 44 2.46 10.44 -2.08
CA LEU A 44 2.73 11.10 -3.36
C LEU A 44 4.11 11.79 -3.38
N ARG A 45 4.40 12.56 -2.33
CA ARG A 45 5.66 13.31 -2.23
C ARG A 45 6.87 12.39 -2.13
N SER A 46 6.76 11.25 -1.44
CA SER A 46 7.83 10.27 -1.35
C SER A 46 8.22 9.73 -2.73
N ILE A 47 7.24 9.36 -3.55
CA ILE A 47 7.47 8.89 -4.93
C ILE A 47 8.04 10.03 -5.80
N PHE A 48 7.49 11.24 -5.68
CA PHE A 48 7.99 12.41 -6.41
C PHE A 48 9.47 12.70 -6.11
N GLN A 49 9.86 12.60 -4.85
CA GLN A 49 11.25 12.84 -4.42
C GLN A 49 12.23 11.80 -4.95
N MET A 50 11.76 10.63 -5.36
CA MET A 50 12.54 9.64 -6.11
C MET A 50 12.75 10.01 -7.59
N GLY A 51 12.21 11.15 -8.05
CA GLY A 51 12.31 11.62 -9.43
C GLY A 51 11.28 10.99 -10.38
N VAL A 52 10.27 10.31 -9.87
CA VAL A 52 9.22 9.70 -10.69
C VAL A 52 8.14 10.74 -10.99
N PRO A 53 7.80 11.00 -12.27
CA PRO A 53 6.66 11.84 -12.62
C PRO A 53 5.37 11.30 -12.05
N ILE A 54 4.60 12.15 -11.38
CA ILE A 54 3.45 11.72 -10.60
C ILE A 54 2.36 12.78 -10.55
N SER A 55 1.10 12.36 -10.51
CA SER A 55 -0.06 13.22 -10.21
C SER A 55 -0.95 12.61 -9.15
N GLY A 56 -1.63 13.45 -8.40
CA GLY A 56 -2.60 13.04 -7.40
C GLY A 56 -3.91 13.80 -7.56
N LYS A 57 -5.03 13.11 -7.44
CA LYS A 57 -6.36 13.71 -7.56
C LYS A 57 -7.32 13.16 -6.53
N ASN A 58 -7.97 14.04 -5.78
CA ASN A 58 -9.13 13.70 -4.96
C ASN A 58 -10.36 13.46 -5.83
N LEU A 59 -11.11 12.43 -5.46
CA LEU A 59 -12.43 12.12 -5.97
C LEU A 59 -13.35 12.00 -4.76
N PHE A 60 -14.18 12.99 -4.56
CA PHE A 60 -15.18 12.96 -3.50
C PHE A 60 -16.53 13.42 -4.06
N PRO A 61 -17.61 12.63 -3.83
CA PRO A 61 -18.95 13.00 -4.30
C PRO A 61 -19.50 14.22 -3.57
N SER A 62 -19.00 14.50 -2.35
CA SER A 62 -19.47 15.56 -1.48
C SER A 62 -18.39 16.02 -0.50
N ASN A 63 -18.45 17.27 -0.07
CA ASN A 63 -17.59 17.84 0.98
C ASN A 63 -18.07 17.49 2.41
N ILE A 64 -19.12 16.68 2.55
CA ILE A 64 -19.67 16.28 3.85
C ILE A 64 -18.70 15.31 4.54
N ALA A 65 -18.36 15.57 5.80
CA ALA A 65 -17.57 14.67 6.62
C ALA A 65 -18.32 13.34 6.81
N GLY A 66 -17.56 12.24 6.78
CA GLY A 66 -18.10 10.90 6.94
C GLY A 66 -18.45 10.20 5.62
N LEU A 67 -18.56 10.92 4.50
CA LEU A 67 -18.84 10.31 3.21
C LEU A 67 -17.56 9.70 2.57
N PRO A 68 -17.72 8.70 1.69
CA PRO A 68 -16.62 8.08 0.97
C PRO A 68 -15.82 9.10 0.16
N THR A 69 -14.51 8.94 0.16
CA THR A 69 -13.60 9.72 -0.68
C THR A 69 -12.48 8.83 -1.20
N TRP A 70 -12.05 9.11 -2.41
CA TRP A 70 -10.94 8.40 -3.04
C TRP A 70 -9.85 9.39 -3.43
N TYR A 71 -8.61 8.98 -3.23
CA TYR A 71 -7.45 9.71 -3.72
C TYR A 71 -6.69 8.81 -4.69
N THR A 72 -6.61 9.23 -5.94
CA THR A 72 -5.88 8.48 -6.97
C THR A 72 -4.50 9.10 -7.17
N ILE A 73 -3.47 8.27 -7.14
CA ILE A 73 -2.09 8.62 -7.46
C ILE A 73 -1.73 7.90 -8.76
N ARG A 74 -1.27 8.64 -9.76
CA ARG A 74 -0.74 8.10 -11.02
C ARG A 74 0.74 8.41 -11.13
N ALA A 75 1.57 7.38 -11.12
CA ALA A 75 3.01 7.47 -11.38
C ALA A 75 3.32 6.86 -12.74
N ASN A 76 4.18 7.51 -13.54
CA ASN A 76 4.63 6.97 -14.82
C ASN A 76 5.99 7.55 -15.21
N LYS A 77 6.97 6.68 -15.45
CA LYS A 77 8.36 7.05 -15.78
C LYS A 77 8.51 7.92 -17.02
N ASP A 78 7.58 7.79 -17.98
CA ASP A 78 7.59 8.50 -19.25
C ASP A 78 6.78 9.82 -19.20
N GLY A 79 6.23 10.16 -18.01
CA GLY A 79 5.49 11.39 -17.78
C GLY A 79 4.00 11.33 -18.16
N TYR A 80 3.46 10.17 -18.52
CA TYR A 80 2.03 9.99 -18.80
C TYR A 80 1.24 9.88 -17.49
N ILE A 81 1.03 11.02 -16.83
CA ILE A 81 0.41 11.11 -15.51
C ILE A 81 -1.11 11.33 -15.52
N ALA A 82 -1.75 11.20 -16.68
CA ALA A 82 -3.20 11.18 -16.78
C ALA A 82 -3.77 9.93 -16.08
N ARG A 83 -4.92 10.08 -15.43
CA ARG A 83 -5.55 8.98 -14.71
C ARG A 83 -5.93 7.84 -15.65
N LYS A 84 -5.55 6.61 -15.31
CA LYS A 84 -6.03 5.38 -15.91
C LYS A 84 -7.32 4.90 -15.22
N LYS A 85 -8.08 4.07 -15.91
CA LYS A 85 -9.24 3.39 -15.32
C LYS A 85 -8.78 2.28 -14.36
N GLU A 86 -7.78 1.53 -14.79
CA GLU A 86 -7.23 0.41 -14.04
C GLU A 86 -6.46 0.91 -12.82
N ILE A 87 -6.71 0.28 -11.68
CA ILE A 87 -6.02 0.50 -10.40
C ILE A 87 -5.13 -0.71 -10.14
N ASP A 88 -3.85 -0.44 -9.93
CA ASP A 88 -2.84 -1.48 -9.68
C ASP A 88 -2.72 -1.80 -8.18
N LEU A 89 -2.94 -0.79 -7.31
CA LEU A 89 -2.99 -0.95 -5.86
C LEU A 89 -4.19 -0.17 -5.29
N LEU A 90 -5.11 -0.89 -4.65
CA LEU A 90 -6.15 -0.31 -3.82
C LEU A 90 -5.72 -0.31 -2.35
N ILE A 91 -5.80 0.84 -1.68
CA ILE A 91 -5.67 0.97 -0.22
C ILE A 91 -7.08 1.19 0.34
N ALA A 92 -7.70 0.12 0.84
CA ALA A 92 -9.10 0.10 1.28
C ALA A 92 -9.21 0.36 2.79
N MET A 93 -9.46 1.61 3.16
CA MET A 93 -9.60 2.06 4.56
C MET A 93 -11.04 2.46 4.90
N ASN A 94 -11.97 2.40 3.96
CA ASN A 94 -13.38 2.69 4.17
C ASN A 94 -14.19 1.39 4.15
N ALA A 95 -14.67 0.95 5.30
CA ALA A 95 -15.44 -0.28 5.42
C ALA A 95 -16.75 -0.28 4.59
N GLU A 96 -17.34 0.89 4.38
CA GLU A 96 -18.61 1.03 3.68
C GLU A 96 -18.48 0.73 2.18
N THR A 97 -17.36 1.12 1.54
CA THR A 97 -17.16 0.97 0.09
C THR A 97 -16.17 -0.14 -0.28
N ALA A 98 -15.43 -0.68 0.69
CA ALA A 98 -14.30 -1.56 0.44
C ALA A 98 -14.64 -2.76 -0.46
N GLN A 99 -15.77 -3.42 -0.24
CA GLN A 99 -16.19 -4.56 -1.06
C GLN A 99 -16.52 -4.16 -2.49
N ASP A 100 -17.18 -3.04 -2.68
CA ASP A 100 -17.53 -2.56 -4.02
C ASP A 100 -16.31 -2.04 -4.77
N ASP A 101 -15.38 -1.36 -4.07
CA ASP A 101 -14.09 -0.95 -4.63
C ASP A 101 -13.31 -2.18 -5.15
N VAL A 102 -13.24 -3.26 -4.36
CA VAL A 102 -12.57 -4.53 -4.75
C VAL A 102 -13.20 -5.15 -6.00
N LYS A 103 -14.54 -5.14 -6.14
CA LYS A 103 -15.23 -5.70 -7.31
C LYS A 103 -14.87 -5.00 -8.62
N THR A 104 -14.46 -3.73 -8.56
CA THR A 104 -14.13 -2.93 -9.76
C THR A 104 -12.70 -3.12 -10.27
N LEU A 105 -11.84 -3.78 -9.52
CA LEU A 105 -10.42 -3.95 -9.85
C LEU A 105 -10.22 -4.91 -11.02
N ALA A 106 -9.13 -4.71 -11.75
CA ALA A 106 -8.66 -5.68 -12.72
C ALA A 106 -8.05 -6.90 -12.01
N ALA A 107 -8.11 -8.07 -12.64
CA ALA A 107 -7.46 -9.28 -12.13
C ALA A 107 -5.96 -9.05 -11.91
N GLY A 108 -5.41 -9.57 -10.82
CA GLY A 108 -4.01 -9.40 -10.44
C GLY A 108 -3.68 -8.07 -9.76
N ALA A 109 -4.65 -7.16 -9.58
CA ALA A 109 -4.45 -5.95 -8.79
C ALA A 109 -4.22 -6.29 -7.31
N ALA A 110 -3.50 -5.40 -6.62
CA ALA A 110 -3.22 -5.55 -5.20
C ALA A 110 -4.22 -4.78 -4.34
N VAL A 111 -4.55 -5.34 -3.18
CA VAL A 111 -5.46 -4.76 -2.18
C VAL A 111 -4.78 -4.73 -0.82
N LEU A 112 -4.48 -3.54 -0.34
CA LEU A 112 -4.02 -3.29 1.03
C LEU A 112 -5.23 -2.86 1.87
N TYR A 113 -5.53 -3.58 2.96
CA TYR A 113 -6.77 -3.36 3.69
C TYR A 113 -6.65 -3.61 5.20
N ASP A 114 -7.59 -3.08 5.98
CA ASP A 114 -7.67 -3.34 7.43
C ASP A 114 -8.17 -4.78 7.66
N GLU A 115 -7.39 -5.58 8.37
CA GLU A 115 -7.62 -7.02 8.62
C GLU A 115 -9.09 -7.39 8.94
N PRO A 116 -9.83 -6.62 9.77
CA PRO A 116 -11.22 -6.94 10.09
C PRO A 116 -12.20 -6.90 8.90
N LEU A 117 -11.81 -6.27 7.77
CA LEU A 117 -12.67 -6.18 6.59
C LEU A 117 -12.74 -7.50 5.80
N ALA A 118 -11.81 -8.42 6.01
CA ALA A 118 -11.75 -9.77 5.40
C ALA A 118 -12.03 -9.75 3.88
N LEU A 119 -11.40 -8.82 3.15
CA LEU A 119 -11.65 -8.58 1.72
C LEU A 119 -11.14 -9.69 0.81
N ASP A 120 -10.23 -10.51 1.28
CA ASP A 120 -9.71 -11.71 0.60
C ASP A 120 -10.79 -12.75 0.26
N LYS A 121 -11.96 -12.64 0.89
CA LYS A 121 -13.14 -13.48 0.62
C LYS A 121 -14.03 -12.97 -0.52
N VAL A 122 -13.77 -11.76 -1.03
CA VAL A 122 -14.63 -11.13 -2.06
C VAL A 122 -14.30 -11.64 -3.45
N ARG A 123 -13.00 -11.83 -3.74
CA ARG A 123 -12.48 -12.34 -5.02
C ARG A 123 -11.18 -13.11 -4.79
N ASP A 124 -10.88 -14.09 -5.62
CA ASP A 124 -9.70 -14.97 -5.55
C ASP A 124 -8.61 -14.62 -6.58
N ASP A 125 -8.90 -13.73 -7.51
CA ASP A 125 -8.02 -13.32 -8.60
C ASP A 125 -7.22 -12.03 -8.31
N LEU A 126 -7.19 -11.58 -7.04
CA LEU A 126 -6.47 -10.39 -6.57
C LEU A 126 -5.37 -10.78 -5.56
N ILE A 127 -4.43 -9.86 -5.33
CA ILE A 127 -3.35 -10.02 -4.35
C ILE A 127 -3.74 -9.25 -3.08
N TYR A 128 -3.82 -9.90 -1.93
CA TYR A 128 -4.32 -9.31 -0.70
C TYR A 128 -3.25 -9.13 0.36
N TYR A 129 -3.22 -7.94 0.97
CA TYR A 129 -2.35 -7.57 2.09
C TYR A 129 -3.20 -7.10 3.25
N ALA A 130 -3.53 -8.01 4.16
CA ALA A 130 -4.26 -7.69 5.39
C ALA A 130 -3.33 -7.05 6.42
N VAL A 131 -3.72 -5.92 7.00
CA VAL A 131 -2.91 -5.19 7.99
C VAL A 131 -3.72 -4.97 9.26
N PRO A 132 -3.21 -5.35 10.44
CA PRO A 132 -3.88 -5.12 11.72
C PRO A 132 -3.63 -3.68 12.22
N TYR A 133 -4.24 -2.69 11.57
CA TYR A 133 -3.97 -1.27 11.82
C TYR A 133 -4.20 -0.87 13.28
N ASP A 134 -5.21 -1.43 13.97
CA ASP A 134 -5.46 -1.12 15.38
C ASP A 134 -4.34 -1.62 16.29
N LYS A 135 -3.83 -2.82 16.04
CA LYS A 135 -2.69 -3.37 16.78
C LYS A 135 -1.44 -2.51 16.55
N LEU A 136 -1.12 -2.18 15.29
CA LEU A 136 0.03 -1.34 14.97
C LEU A 136 -0.10 0.07 15.54
N ALA A 137 -1.28 0.69 15.48
CA ALA A 137 -1.51 2.00 16.06
C ALA A 137 -1.34 2.00 17.60
N ALA A 138 -1.67 0.90 18.28
CA ALA A 138 -1.46 0.75 19.70
C ALA A 138 0.03 0.72 20.08
N THR A 139 0.90 0.09 19.27
CA THR A 139 2.35 0.04 19.55
C THR A 139 3.03 1.41 19.46
N VAL A 140 2.46 2.33 18.70
CA VAL A 140 3.01 3.70 18.53
C VAL A 140 2.69 4.61 19.71
N GLY A 141 1.88 4.16 20.67
CA GLY A 141 1.54 4.94 21.87
C GLY A 141 0.56 6.09 21.61
N ALA A 142 -0.19 6.06 20.51
CA ALA A 142 -1.22 7.04 20.22
C ALA A 142 -2.44 6.87 21.14
N ASP A 143 -2.97 7.98 21.64
CA ASP A 143 -4.26 7.98 22.34
C ASP A 143 -5.42 7.61 21.41
N ALA A 144 -6.57 7.26 21.96
CA ALA A 144 -7.72 6.78 21.19
C ALA A 144 -8.19 7.75 20.09
N LYS A 145 -8.05 9.06 20.33
CA LYS A 145 -8.44 10.11 19.37
C LYS A 145 -7.45 10.18 18.19
N LEU A 146 -6.16 10.01 18.46
CA LEU A 146 -5.11 10.06 17.44
C LEU A 146 -4.99 8.76 16.66
N ARG A 147 -5.43 7.60 17.20
CA ARG A 147 -5.33 6.30 16.52
C ARG A 147 -5.95 6.31 15.13
N LYS A 148 -7.12 6.94 14.94
CA LYS A 148 -7.75 7.05 13.62
C LYS A 148 -6.88 7.79 12.60
N LEU A 149 -6.19 8.85 13.04
CA LEU A 149 -5.30 9.63 12.18
C LEU A 149 -4.01 8.86 11.86
N ILE A 150 -3.49 8.14 12.85
CA ILE A 150 -2.25 7.38 12.76
C ILE A 150 -2.37 6.18 11.81
N LYS A 151 -3.52 5.51 11.74
CA LYS A 151 -3.78 4.45 10.77
C LYS A 151 -3.46 4.89 9.33
N ASN A 152 -3.76 6.15 9.00
CA ASN A 152 -3.45 6.69 7.67
C ASN A 152 -1.94 6.77 7.40
N MET A 153 -1.11 6.98 8.41
CA MET A 153 0.33 7.00 8.21
C MET A 153 0.93 5.59 8.21
N ILE A 154 0.30 4.64 8.91
CA ILE A 154 0.69 3.22 8.87
C ILE A 154 0.53 2.68 7.44
N TYR A 155 -0.59 2.94 6.73
CA TYR A 155 -0.71 2.46 5.35
C TYR A 155 0.35 3.08 4.41
N VAL A 156 0.80 4.30 4.67
CA VAL A 156 1.91 4.89 3.90
C VAL A 156 3.19 4.08 4.07
N GLY A 157 3.50 3.67 5.31
CA GLY A 157 4.65 2.81 5.59
C GLY A 157 4.55 1.45 4.91
N VAL A 158 3.39 0.79 5.01
CA VAL A 158 3.14 -0.50 4.34
C VAL A 158 3.27 -0.34 2.82
N ALA A 159 2.60 0.65 2.23
CA ALA A 159 2.67 0.90 0.79
C ALA A 159 4.10 1.23 0.33
N ALA A 160 4.87 1.95 1.14
CA ALA A 160 6.27 2.26 0.84
C ALA A 160 7.11 0.99 0.72
N GLN A 161 6.95 0.03 1.64
CA GLN A 161 7.65 -1.24 1.60
C GLN A 161 7.21 -2.10 0.42
N LEU A 162 5.90 -2.23 0.18
CA LEU A 162 5.35 -3.02 -0.92
C LEU A 162 5.79 -2.50 -2.29
N LEU A 163 5.86 -1.18 -2.44
CA LEU A 163 6.23 -0.50 -3.69
C LEU A 163 7.73 -0.22 -3.81
N GLU A 164 8.54 -0.64 -2.84
CA GLU A 164 9.99 -0.38 -2.77
C GLU A 164 10.34 1.12 -2.84
N ILE A 165 9.52 1.95 -2.20
CA ILE A 165 9.81 3.38 -2.06
C ILE A 165 10.93 3.55 -1.04
N ASP A 166 11.96 4.31 -1.39
CA ASP A 166 13.06 4.64 -0.47
C ASP A 166 12.51 5.26 0.83
N TYR A 167 12.68 4.57 1.95
CA TYR A 167 12.11 4.98 3.23
C TYR A 167 12.65 6.34 3.70
N ALA A 168 13.87 6.72 3.32
CA ALA A 168 14.41 8.04 3.62
C ALA A 168 13.58 9.16 2.97
N GLU A 169 13.00 8.92 1.80
CA GLU A 169 12.11 9.88 1.15
C GLU A 169 10.74 9.95 1.84
N VAL A 170 10.27 8.85 2.45
CA VAL A 170 9.06 8.86 3.30
C VAL A 170 9.30 9.72 4.54
N GLU A 171 10.41 9.51 5.24
CA GLU A 171 10.77 10.33 6.41
C GLU A 171 10.86 11.82 6.07
N LYS A 172 11.54 12.14 4.98
CA LYS A 172 11.69 13.53 4.50
C LYS A 172 10.34 14.15 4.15
N ALA A 173 9.44 13.38 3.50
CA ALA A 173 8.09 13.83 3.18
C ALA A 173 7.26 14.10 4.45
N ILE A 174 7.35 13.22 5.47
CA ILE A 174 6.68 13.42 6.76
C ILE A 174 7.20 14.67 7.47
N ARG A 175 8.53 14.83 7.57
CA ARG A 175 9.15 16.02 8.20
C ARG A 175 8.70 17.30 7.50
N LYS A 176 8.62 17.30 6.16
CA LYS A 176 8.12 18.43 5.39
C LYS A 176 6.64 18.69 5.63
N GLN A 177 5.82 17.65 5.70
CA GLN A 177 4.36 17.77 5.93
C GLN A 177 4.03 18.34 7.31
N PHE A 178 4.82 18.00 8.31
CA PHE A 178 4.59 18.38 9.72
C PHE A 178 5.68 19.34 10.25
N ALA A 179 6.30 20.14 9.39
CA ALA A 179 7.47 20.97 9.72
C ALA A 179 7.27 21.87 10.94
N THR A 180 6.04 22.40 11.15
CA THR A 180 5.70 23.29 12.28
C THR A 180 5.18 22.55 13.52
N LYS A 181 5.07 21.20 13.48
CA LYS A 181 4.43 20.38 14.52
C LYS A 181 5.30 19.20 14.93
N ALA A 182 6.40 19.45 15.64
CA ALA A 182 7.42 18.44 15.97
C ALA A 182 6.84 17.15 16.61
N LYS A 183 5.90 17.26 17.55
CA LYS A 183 5.23 16.10 18.17
C LYS A 183 4.44 15.28 17.14
N ALA A 184 3.72 15.96 16.25
CA ALA A 184 2.98 15.28 15.19
C ALA A 184 3.95 14.61 14.19
N ALA A 185 5.05 15.27 13.81
CA ALA A 185 6.08 14.67 12.97
C ALA A 185 6.64 13.38 13.58
N ALA A 186 7.03 13.41 14.87
CA ALA A 186 7.57 12.25 15.58
C ALA A 186 6.56 11.07 15.60
N LEU A 187 5.30 11.35 15.92
CA LEU A 187 4.25 10.34 15.97
C LEU A 187 3.97 9.72 14.59
N ASN A 188 3.93 10.54 13.53
CA ASN A 188 3.72 10.06 12.16
C ASN A 188 4.93 9.29 11.62
N LEU A 189 6.16 9.66 11.99
CA LEU A 189 7.36 8.88 11.68
C LEU A 189 7.30 7.50 12.33
N ALA A 190 6.95 7.42 13.60
CA ALA A 190 6.80 6.14 14.31
C ALA A 190 5.70 5.27 13.66
N ALA A 191 4.58 5.86 13.24
CA ALA A 191 3.50 5.17 12.57
C ALA A 191 3.90 4.62 11.19
N ALA A 192 4.56 5.43 10.37
CA ALA A 192 5.07 4.98 9.08
C ALA A 192 6.10 3.86 9.24
N LYS A 193 6.99 3.99 10.25
CA LYS A 193 7.99 2.94 10.55
C LYS A 193 7.33 1.63 10.96
N ALA A 194 6.32 1.67 11.84
CA ALA A 194 5.59 0.47 12.25
C ALA A 194 4.92 -0.22 11.06
N GLY A 195 4.31 0.53 10.14
CA GLY A 195 3.73 -0.02 8.92
C GLY A 195 4.78 -0.60 7.97
N HIS A 196 5.88 0.10 7.77
CA HIS A 196 6.98 -0.35 6.91
C HIS A 196 7.59 -1.66 7.42
N ASP A 197 7.91 -1.73 8.72
CA ASP A 197 8.50 -2.92 9.33
C ASP A 197 7.55 -4.12 9.30
N TYR A 198 6.25 -3.88 9.55
CA TYR A 198 5.24 -4.91 9.43
C TYR A 198 5.18 -5.50 8.01
N ALA A 199 5.31 -4.66 6.99
CA ALA A 199 5.19 -5.09 5.60
C ALA A 199 6.36 -5.96 5.11
N VAL A 200 7.46 -6.05 5.84
CA VAL A 200 8.57 -7.00 5.54
C VAL A 200 8.06 -8.44 5.52
N VAL A 201 7.05 -8.76 6.33
CA VAL A 201 6.40 -10.08 6.35
C VAL A 201 5.82 -10.45 4.98
N PHE A 202 5.30 -9.50 4.23
CA PHE A 202 4.78 -9.72 2.87
C PHE A 202 5.89 -9.84 1.81
N ALA A 203 7.09 -9.40 2.13
CA ALA A 203 8.23 -9.43 1.22
C ALA A 203 8.95 -10.79 1.17
N GLY A 204 8.47 -11.82 1.88
CA GLY A 204 9.03 -13.17 1.86
C GLY A 204 10.26 -13.34 2.76
N GLY A 205 10.31 -12.65 3.89
CA GLY A 205 11.28 -12.95 4.94
C GLY A 205 10.88 -14.26 5.64
N ASP A 206 11.84 -15.20 5.75
CA ASP A 206 11.68 -16.52 6.41
C ASP A 206 11.47 -16.45 7.95
N ASP A 207 11.04 -15.32 8.48
CA ASP A 207 10.81 -15.16 9.91
C ASP A 207 9.34 -15.39 10.30
N ASP A 208 8.93 -16.66 10.23
CA ASP A 208 7.62 -17.14 10.68
C ASP A 208 7.34 -16.89 12.17
N ARG A 209 8.29 -16.32 12.92
CA ARG A 209 8.24 -16.23 14.39
C ARG A 209 7.57 -14.99 14.93
N LEU A 210 7.29 -13.98 14.13
CA LEU A 210 6.77 -12.70 14.65
C LEU A 210 5.25 -12.51 14.51
N TYR A 211 4.57 -13.30 13.68
CA TYR A 211 3.13 -13.11 13.47
C TYR A 211 2.42 -14.44 13.17
N GLU A 212 2.10 -15.22 14.20
CA GLU A 212 1.16 -16.34 14.09
C GLU A 212 -0.21 -15.81 13.65
N GLY A 213 -0.61 -16.12 12.42
CA GLY A 213 -1.95 -15.83 11.89
C GLY A 213 -2.05 -14.97 10.64
N ALA A 214 -0.95 -14.50 10.04
CA ALA A 214 -1.02 -13.82 8.75
C ALA A 214 -1.27 -14.83 7.61
N PRO A 215 -2.31 -14.65 6.78
CA PRO A 215 -2.51 -15.55 5.64
C PRO A 215 -1.39 -15.36 4.62
N HIS A 216 -0.57 -16.40 4.43
CA HIS A 216 0.48 -16.45 3.40
C HIS A 216 -0.12 -16.53 1.99
N ARG A 217 -0.62 -15.43 1.44
CA ARG A 217 -1.11 -15.37 0.06
C ARG A 217 -0.65 -14.15 -0.72
N GLY A 218 0.46 -13.54 -0.34
CA GLY A 218 0.97 -12.38 -1.07
C GLY A 218 2.42 -12.58 -1.52
N GLY A 219 2.63 -12.90 -2.78
CA GLY A 219 3.93 -12.66 -3.41
C GLY A 219 4.23 -11.16 -3.50
N ARG A 220 5.48 -10.78 -3.79
CA ARG A 220 5.83 -9.37 -4.03
C ARG A 220 4.96 -8.79 -5.12
N GLN A 221 4.41 -7.60 -4.89
CA GLN A 221 3.66 -6.90 -5.92
C GLN A 221 4.52 -6.68 -7.16
N GLY A 222 3.93 -6.80 -8.37
CA GLY A 222 4.62 -6.60 -9.63
C GLY A 222 5.00 -5.14 -9.91
N HIS A 223 4.39 -4.15 -9.22
CA HIS A 223 4.65 -2.72 -9.39
C HIS A 223 5.59 -2.18 -8.32
N VAL A 224 6.63 -1.47 -8.72
CA VAL A 224 7.65 -0.91 -7.81
C VAL A 224 8.05 0.50 -8.23
N CYS A 225 8.57 1.27 -7.26
CA CYS A 225 9.16 2.58 -7.46
C CYS A 225 10.68 2.48 -7.36
N HIS A 226 11.39 2.82 -8.43
CA HIS A 226 12.83 2.99 -8.37
C HIS A 226 13.18 4.46 -8.54
N ARG A 227 14.26 4.89 -7.90
CA ARG A 227 14.79 6.25 -8.11
C ARG A 227 15.05 6.45 -9.60
N ALA A 228 14.50 7.51 -10.18
CA ALA A 228 14.82 7.89 -11.54
C ALA A 228 16.29 8.28 -11.60
N GLY A 229 17.05 7.67 -12.51
CA GLY A 229 18.46 7.99 -12.70
C GLY A 229 18.61 9.49 -12.98
N GLY A 230 19.47 10.18 -12.22
CA GLY A 230 19.85 11.55 -12.55
C GLY A 230 20.50 11.57 -13.94
N ARG A 231 20.03 12.45 -14.79
CA ARG A 231 20.77 12.85 -16.01
C ARG A 231 21.86 13.82 -15.61
#